data_e540e11610f17c4fc8f49ccea179afcd
#
_entry.id   e540e11610f17c4fc8f49ccea179afcd
#
_cell.length_a   1.000
_cell.length_b   1.000
_cell.length_c   1.000
_cell.angle_alpha   90.00
_cell.angle_beta   90.00
_cell.angle_gamma   90.00
#
_symmetry.space_group_name_H-M   'P 1'
#
loop_
_entity.id
_entity.type
_entity.pdbx_description
1 polymer ?
#
loop_
_entity_poly.entity_id
_entity_poly.type
_entity_poly.pdbx_seq_one_letter_code
_entity_poly.pdbx_strand_id
1 'polypeptide(L)'
;FVLGPSRGFYERLLPDFRCTPEPKESQESLLRNLIELAKAGVKMLLESWGIETLSDPGEDATSAENNSSVVLLLRVAGQTLLFTADAGVPALELAADRADALGISLPAANFIQIPHHGSRRNVGPTILNRIVGPKLAEGSPSKVTAFVSCCKDGAPKHPAKKVTNAFQRRGAQIVATVGNSTRHGHRAPARAGWGPATPLPFYSQVE
;
A
#
# COMPACT_ATOMS: atom_id res chain seq x y z
N PHE A 1 3.00 -18.86 -2.82
CA PHE A 1 1.85 -19.04 -1.92
C PHE A 1 0.78 -18.00 -2.26
N VAL A 2 -0.47 -18.44 -2.39
CA VAL A 2 -1.64 -17.57 -2.42
C VAL A 2 -2.09 -17.40 -0.98
N LEU A 3 -1.97 -16.19 -0.43
CA LEU A 3 -2.33 -15.89 0.95
C LEU A 3 -3.79 -15.44 1.08
N GLY A 4 -4.38 -14.87 0.04
CA GLY A 4 -5.76 -14.41 0.03
C GLY A 4 -6.25 -14.06 -1.38
N PRO A 5 -7.56 -13.85 -1.51
CA PRO A 5 -8.60 -14.14 -0.53
C PRO A 5 -8.85 -15.64 -0.35
N SER A 6 -9.34 -16.06 0.82
CA SER A 6 -9.94 -17.40 0.95
C SER A 6 -11.28 -17.43 0.23
N ARG A 7 -11.72 -18.63 -0.20
CA ARG A 7 -13.01 -18.79 -0.88
C ARG A 7 -14.18 -18.20 -0.05
N GLY A 8 -14.24 -18.54 1.24
CA GLY A 8 -15.33 -18.06 2.09
C GLY A 8 -15.29 -16.56 2.34
N PHE A 9 -14.10 -15.92 2.36
CA PHE A 9 -14.01 -14.46 2.43
C PHE A 9 -14.47 -13.82 1.13
N TYR A 10 -14.02 -14.33 -0.01
CA TYR A 10 -14.44 -13.84 -1.33
C TYR A 10 -15.96 -13.94 -1.53
N GLU A 11 -16.56 -15.10 -1.19
CA GLU A 11 -18.01 -15.31 -1.29
C GLU A 11 -18.81 -14.31 -0.42
N ARG A 12 -18.30 -13.94 0.76
CA ARG A 12 -18.94 -12.91 1.60
C ARG A 12 -18.86 -11.49 1.03
N LEU A 13 -17.85 -11.21 0.19
CA LEU A 13 -17.70 -9.90 -0.44
C LEU A 13 -18.61 -9.71 -1.67
N LEU A 14 -19.03 -10.82 -2.33
CA LEU A 14 -19.80 -10.76 -3.59
C LEU A 14 -21.07 -9.91 -3.52
N PRO A 15 -21.89 -9.95 -2.45
CA PRO A 15 -23.09 -9.12 -2.35
C PRO A 15 -22.80 -7.61 -2.38
N ASP A 16 -21.61 -7.20 -1.92
CA ASP A 16 -21.22 -5.80 -1.81
C ASP A 16 -20.43 -5.31 -3.04
N PHE A 17 -20.24 -6.17 -4.05
CA PHE A 17 -19.64 -5.75 -5.31
C PHE A 17 -20.59 -4.82 -6.07
N ARG A 18 -20.05 -3.75 -6.60
CA ARG A 18 -20.78 -2.84 -7.46
C ARG A 18 -21.10 -3.54 -8.79
N CYS A 19 -22.22 -4.25 -8.82
CA CYS A 19 -22.64 -5.05 -9.99
C CYS A 19 -23.15 -4.21 -11.17
N THR A 20 -23.39 -2.92 -10.98
CA THR A 20 -23.87 -2.02 -12.03
C THR A 20 -23.03 -0.75 -12.03
N PRO A 21 -22.56 -0.23 -13.19
CA PRO A 21 -22.06 1.12 -13.24
C PRO A 21 -23.20 2.04 -12.73
N GLU A 22 -22.92 2.80 -11.66
CA GLU A 22 -23.86 3.84 -11.26
C GLU A 22 -24.20 4.69 -12.47
N PRO A 23 -25.48 5.14 -12.62
CA PRO A 23 -25.83 6.07 -13.66
C PRO A 23 -24.84 7.23 -13.58
N LYS A 24 -24.27 7.62 -14.72
CA LYS A 24 -23.30 8.73 -14.81
C LYS A 24 -23.74 9.83 -13.88
N GLU A 25 -22.95 10.09 -12.83
CA GLU A 25 -23.20 11.18 -11.91
C GLU A 25 -23.58 12.43 -12.72
N SER A 26 -24.70 13.05 -12.38
CA SER A 26 -25.12 14.29 -13.02
C SER A 26 -23.98 15.31 -12.86
N GLN A 27 -23.80 16.22 -13.82
CA GLN A 27 -22.81 17.28 -13.71
C GLN A 27 -22.90 18.07 -12.39
N GLU A 28 -24.09 18.13 -11.80
CA GLU A 28 -24.33 18.75 -10.48
C GLU A 28 -23.69 17.95 -9.33
N SER A 29 -23.70 16.61 -9.37
CA SER A 29 -23.06 15.80 -8.31
C SER A 29 -21.55 15.87 -8.41
N LEU A 30 -20.99 15.91 -9.62
CA LEU A 30 -19.56 16.15 -9.84
C LEU A 30 -19.12 17.53 -9.35
N LEU A 31 -19.92 18.57 -9.61
CA LEU A 31 -19.68 19.93 -9.11
C LEU A 31 -19.78 20.00 -7.58
N ARG A 32 -20.76 19.35 -6.96
CA ARG A 32 -20.85 19.24 -5.50
C ARG A 32 -19.62 18.55 -4.90
N ASN A 33 -19.22 17.42 -5.47
CA ASN A 33 -18.05 16.69 -5.00
C ASN A 33 -16.75 17.51 -5.17
N LEU A 34 -16.61 18.27 -6.27
CA LEU A 34 -15.50 19.20 -6.47
C LEU A 34 -15.52 20.36 -5.47
N ILE A 35 -16.71 20.91 -5.15
CA ILE A 35 -16.87 21.99 -4.18
C ILE A 35 -16.60 21.48 -2.76
N GLU A 36 -17.05 20.28 -2.40
CA GLU A 36 -16.73 19.63 -1.12
C GLU A 36 -15.24 19.31 -0.97
N LEU A 37 -14.60 18.81 -2.04
CA LEU A 37 -13.13 18.60 -2.09
C LEU A 37 -12.37 19.93 -1.98
N ALA A 38 -12.84 21.00 -2.60
CA ALA A 38 -12.22 22.31 -2.50
C ALA A 38 -12.44 22.97 -1.12
N LYS A 39 -13.57 22.70 -0.46
CA LYS A 39 -13.88 23.17 0.91
C LYS A 39 -13.17 22.35 1.98
N ALA A 40 -12.91 21.06 1.74
CA ALA A 40 -12.05 20.24 2.57
C ALA A 40 -10.60 20.60 2.27
N GLY A 41 -10.17 21.78 2.65
CA GLY A 41 -8.76 22.18 2.57
C GLY A 41 -7.92 21.06 3.16
N VAL A 42 -6.99 20.50 2.38
CA VAL A 42 -6.10 19.43 2.83
C VAL A 42 -5.35 19.95 4.05
N LYS A 43 -5.79 19.52 5.23
CA LYS A 43 -5.14 19.89 6.48
C LYS A 43 -3.78 19.21 6.52
N MET A 44 -2.75 19.96 6.19
CA MET A 44 -1.37 19.47 6.30
C MET A 44 -1.03 19.24 7.76
N LEU A 45 -0.56 18.05 8.07
CA LEU A 45 -0.08 17.65 9.39
C LEU A 45 1.45 17.62 9.39
N LEU A 46 2.04 18.00 10.52
CA LEU A 46 3.47 17.85 10.71
C LEU A 46 3.78 16.43 11.19
N GLU A 47 4.76 15.82 10.56
CA GLU A 47 5.31 14.53 10.96
C GLU A 47 6.81 14.63 11.22
N SER A 48 7.28 13.82 12.15
CA SER A 48 8.69 13.54 12.35
C SER A 48 8.88 12.02 12.46
N TRP A 49 10.11 11.56 12.56
CA TRP A 49 10.35 10.12 12.75
C TRP A 49 9.60 9.56 13.96
N GLY A 50 9.58 10.30 15.07
CA GLY A 50 8.90 9.92 16.31
C GLY A 50 7.38 10.09 16.27
N ILE A 51 6.84 10.92 15.37
CA ILE A 51 5.41 11.26 15.30
C ILE A 51 4.83 10.68 14.00
N GLU A 52 4.09 9.59 14.11
CA GLU A 52 3.35 8.98 12.99
C GLU A 52 1.89 9.43 13.04
N THR A 53 1.40 10.04 11.96
CA THR A 53 0.02 10.51 11.86
C THR A 53 -0.90 9.57 11.10
N LEU A 54 -0.34 8.49 10.52
CA LEU A 54 -1.16 7.41 9.96
C LEU A 54 -1.92 6.73 11.10
N SER A 55 -3.20 6.51 10.93
CA SER A 55 -4.08 5.76 11.83
C SER A 55 -4.61 4.52 11.13
N ASP A 56 -5.04 3.53 11.91
CA ASP A 56 -5.76 2.40 11.35
C ASP A 56 -7.09 2.89 10.76
N PRO A 57 -7.41 2.52 9.51
CA PRO A 57 -8.67 2.88 8.89
C PRO A 57 -9.83 2.07 9.51
N GLY A 58 -11.06 2.60 9.42
CA GLY A 58 -12.24 1.85 9.80
C GLY A 58 -12.47 0.60 8.95
N GLU A 59 -13.28 -0.33 9.43
CA GLU A 59 -13.54 -1.62 8.78
C GLU A 59 -14.07 -1.45 7.34
N ASP A 60 -14.91 -0.46 7.09
CA ASP A 60 -15.53 -0.17 5.79
C ASP A 60 -14.71 0.79 4.91
N ALA A 61 -13.46 1.07 5.28
CA ALA A 61 -12.65 2.04 4.56
C ALA A 61 -12.27 1.57 3.14
N THR A 62 -12.29 0.26 2.88
CA THR A 62 -11.90 -0.37 1.63
C THR A 62 -13.07 -1.12 1.02
N SER A 63 -13.32 -0.92 -0.29
CA SER A 63 -14.43 -1.59 -0.98
C SER A 63 -14.26 -3.12 -1.03
N ALA A 64 -15.38 -3.81 -1.26
CA ALA A 64 -15.40 -5.27 -1.39
C ALA A 64 -14.52 -5.75 -2.55
N GLU A 65 -14.52 -5.04 -3.69
CA GLU A 65 -13.66 -5.36 -4.83
C GLU A 65 -12.18 -5.29 -4.47
N ASN A 66 -11.76 -4.24 -3.74
CA ASN A 66 -10.38 -4.12 -3.30
C ASN A 66 -10.01 -5.20 -2.29
N ASN A 67 -10.91 -5.53 -1.36
CA ASN A 67 -10.70 -6.62 -0.41
C ASN A 67 -10.71 -8.01 -1.06
N SER A 68 -11.24 -8.13 -2.30
CA SER A 68 -11.16 -9.36 -3.10
C SER A 68 -9.82 -9.55 -3.82
N SER A 69 -8.90 -8.61 -3.66
CA SER A 69 -7.58 -8.65 -4.28
C SER A 69 -6.77 -9.88 -3.88
N VAL A 70 -6.07 -10.45 -4.85
CA VAL A 70 -5.19 -11.59 -4.61
C VAL A 70 -3.90 -11.12 -3.91
N VAL A 71 -3.63 -11.67 -2.74
CA VAL A 71 -2.38 -11.45 -2.01
C VAL A 71 -1.45 -12.64 -2.23
N LEU A 72 -0.26 -12.36 -2.76
CA LEU A 72 0.72 -13.39 -3.10
C LEU A 72 2.01 -13.21 -2.33
N LEU A 73 2.55 -14.31 -1.82
CA LEU A 73 3.90 -14.37 -1.31
C LEU A 73 4.72 -15.31 -2.20
N LEU A 74 5.75 -14.75 -2.83
CA LEU A 74 6.66 -15.47 -3.71
C LEU A 74 8.00 -15.65 -3.03
N ARG A 75 8.53 -16.87 -3.01
CA ARG A 75 9.90 -17.16 -2.60
C ARG A 75 10.69 -17.63 -3.81
N VAL A 76 11.75 -16.91 -4.16
CA VAL A 76 12.61 -17.21 -5.30
C VAL A 76 14.04 -16.76 -5.03
N ALA A 77 15.01 -17.62 -5.32
CA ALA A 77 16.43 -17.30 -5.16
C ALA A 77 16.82 -16.70 -3.79
N GLY A 78 16.22 -17.22 -2.71
CA GLY A 78 16.46 -16.72 -1.35
C GLY A 78 15.79 -15.37 -1.03
N GLN A 79 14.98 -14.84 -1.93
CA GLN A 79 14.20 -13.64 -1.71
C GLN A 79 12.73 -13.98 -1.46
N THR A 80 12.08 -13.17 -0.64
CA THR A 80 10.64 -13.25 -0.39
C THR A 80 10.00 -11.93 -0.86
N LEU A 81 9.01 -12.05 -1.73
CA LEU A 81 8.29 -10.91 -2.30
C LEU A 81 6.81 -11.00 -1.91
N LEU A 82 6.26 -9.91 -1.41
CA LEU A 82 4.85 -9.79 -1.05
C LEU A 82 4.15 -8.85 -2.03
N PHE A 83 3.16 -9.38 -2.74
CA PHE A 83 2.30 -8.62 -3.65
C PHE A 83 0.91 -8.52 -3.03
N THR A 84 0.41 -7.30 -2.90
CA THR A 84 -0.80 -7.00 -2.14
C THR A 84 -1.95 -6.51 -3.01
N ALA A 85 -1.69 -6.21 -4.29
CA ALA A 85 -2.65 -5.58 -5.19
C ALA A 85 -3.36 -4.38 -4.52
N ASP A 86 -4.69 -4.34 -4.51
CA ASP A 86 -5.47 -3.25 -3.90
C ASP A 86 -6.07 -3.64 -2.53
N ALA A 87 -5.55 -4.71 -1.90
CA ALA A 87 -6.05 -5.23 -0.64
C ALA A 87 -6.13 -4.16 0.46
N GLY A 88 -7.22 -4.16 1.18
CA GLY A 88 -7.41 -3.38 2.40
C GLY A 88 -6.97 -4.13 3.66
N VAL A 89 -7.10 -3.48 4.81
CA VAL A 89 -6.71 -4.06 6.11
C VAL A 89 -7.36 -5.42 6.35
N PRO A 90 -8.68 -5.64 6.15
CA PRO A 90 -9.28 -6.96 6.38
C PRO A 90 -8.66 -8.08 5.55
N ALA A 91 -8.39 -7.80 4.26
CA ALA A 91 -7.78 -8.77 3.36
C ALA A 91 -6.32 -9.06 3.71
N LEU A 92 -5.57 -8.03 4.12
CA LEU A 92 -4.17 -8.15 4.54
C LEU A 92 -4.03 -8.92 5.86
N GLU A 93 -4.95 -8.72 6.82
CA GLU A 93 -4.98 -9.47 8.07
C GLU A 93 -5.22 -10.95 7.83
N LEU A 94 -6.25 -11.29 7.04
CA LEU A 94 -6.51 -12.68 6.65
C LEU A 94 -5.35 -13.32 5.88
N ALA A 95 -4.66 -12.54 5.03
CA ALA A 95 -3.47 -13.01 4.35
C ALA A 95 -2.31 -13.28 5.32
N ALA A 96 -2.15 -12.44 6.34
CA ALA A 96 -1.16 -12.65 7.37
C ALA A 96 -1.49 -13.86 8.25
N ASP A 97 -2.77 -14.06 8.63
CA ASP A 97 -3.24 -15.27 9.33
C ASP A 97 -2.96 -16.52 8.51
N ARG A 98 -3.18 -16.44 7.19
CA ARG A 98 -2.88 -17.55 6.30
C ARG A 98 -1.39 -17.86 6.21
N ALA A 99 -0.53 -16.84 6.22
CA ALA A 99 0.91 -17.02 6.28
C ALA A 99 1.31 -17.76 7.57
N ASP A 100 0.81 -17.31 8.73
CA ASP A 100 1.06 -17.95 10.01
C ASP A 100 0.61 -19.41 10.01
N ALA A 101 -0.59 -19.71 9.47
CA ALA A 101 -1.09 -21.07 9.33
C ALA A 101 -0.25 -21.97 8.40
N LEU A 102 0.53 -21.36 7.49
CA LEU A 102 1.50 -22.05 6.64
C LEU A 102 2.90 -22.15 7.24
N GLY A 103 3.09 -21.70 8.49
CA GLY A 103 4.39 -21.65 9.15
C GLY A 103 5.32 -20.58 8.57
N ILE A 104 4.76 -19.54 7.96
CA ILE A 104 5.52 -18.41 7.39
C ILE A 104 5.44 -17.25 8.37
N SER A 105 6.48 -17.06 9.17
CA SER A 105 6.54 -15.91 10.08
C SER A 105 6.70 -14.60 9.30
N LEU A 106 5.79 -13.66 9.54
CA LEU A 106 5.89 -12.29 9.05
C LEU A 106 6.47 -11.38 10.16
N PRO A 107 7.20 -10.31 9.79
CA PRO A 107 7.56 -9.87 8.44
C PRO A 107 8.68 -10.71 7.83
N ALA A 108 8.53 -11.12 6.58
CA ALA A 108 9.50 -11.96 5.87
C ALA A 108 9.97 -11.36 4.53
N ALA A 109 9.30 -10.31 4.05
CA ALA A 109 9.50 -9.82 2.70
C ALA A 109 10.78 -8.97 2.56
N ASN A 110 11.55 -9.25 1.49
CA ASN A 110 12.63 -8.39 1.02
C ASN A 110 12.11 -7.34 0.02
N PHE A 111 11.00 -7.65 -0.62
CA PHE A 111 10.27 -6.76 -1.52
C PHE A 111 8.77 -6.77 -1.17
N ILE A 112 8.14 -5.61 -1.19
CA ILE A 112 6.71 -5.46 -0.99
C ILE A 112 6.11 -4.50 -2.03
N GLN A 113 4.99 -4.87 -2.61
CA GLN A 113 4.14 -3.93 -3.32
C GLN A 113 3.27 -3.21 -2.29
N ILE A 114 3.33 -1.88 -2.26
CA ILE A 114 2.45 -1.07 -1.41
C ILE A 114 1.04 -1.14 -1.97
N PRO A 115 0.03 -1.51 -1.14
CA PRO A 115 -1.33 -1.74 -1.63
C PRO A 115 -1.99 -0.46 -2.14
N HIS A 116 -2.85 -0.64 -3.14
CA HIS A 116 -3.77 0.36 -3.68
C HIS A 116 -3.11 1.74 -3.87
N HIS A 117 -2.01 1.75 -4.61
CA HIS A 117 -1.27 2.97 -4.96
C HIS A 117 -0.77 3.80 -3.75
N GLY A 118 -0.71 3.22 -2.57
CA GLY A 118 -0.36 3.91 -1.33
C GLY A 118 -1.51 4.71 -0.71
N SER A 119 -2.73 4.21 -0.86
CA SER A 119 -3.92 4.80 -0.23
C SER A 119 -3.90 4.62 1.29
N ARG A 120 -4.20 5.69 2.03
CA ARG A 120 -4.35 5.66 3.49
C ARG A 120 -5.57 4.89 4.00
N ARG A 121 -6.48 4.48 3.10
CA ARG A 121 -7.65 3.67 3.45
C ARG A 121 -7.34 2.16 3.46
N ASN A 122 -6.20 1.77 2.89
CA ASN A 122 -5.86 0.37 2.67
C ASN A 122 -4.83 -0.17 3.67
N VAL A 123 -4.18 0.70 4.44
CA VAL A 123 -3.18 0.33 5.44
C VAL A 123 -3.27 1.20 6.67
N GLY A 124 -2.86 0.65 7.80
CA GLY A 124 -2.68 1.36 9.07
C GLY A 124 -1.48 0.82 9.84
N PRO A 125 -1.10 1.46 10.95
CA PRO A 125 0.06 1.06 11.74
C PRO A 125 0.02 -0.40 12.20
N THR A 126 -1.15 -0.91 12.58
CA THR A 126 -1.31 -2.27 13.10
C THR A 126 -0.92 -3.32 12.07
N ILE A 127 -1.55 -3.28 10.88
CA ILE A 127 -1.22 -4.24 9.82
C ILE A 127 0.19 -4.05 9.27
N LEU A 128 0.70 -2.82 9.21
CA LEU A 128 2.07 -2.55 8.77
C LEU A 128 3.10 -3.15 9.74
N ASN A 129 2.86 -3.10 11.05
CA ASN A 129 3.73 -3.76 12.02
C ASN A 129 3.80 -5.27 11.77
N ARG A 130 2.73 -5.88 11.32
CA ARG A 130 2.64 -7.30 11.06
C ARG A 130 3.34 -7.70 9.75
N ILE A 131 3.13 -6.97 8.64
CA ILE A 131 3.61 -7.35 7.31
C ILE A 131 4.95 -6.74 6.91
N VAL A 132 5.34 -5.59 7.49
CA VAL A 132 6.61 -4.90 7.22
C VAL A 132 7.55 -4.99 8.43
N GLY A 133 7.00 -4.90 9.64
CA GLY A 133 7.71 -4.96 10.90
C GLY A 133 7.48 -3.74 11.80
N PRO A 134 7.99 -3.78 13.02
CA PRO A 134 7.86 -2.67 13.95
C PRO A 134 8.66 -1.45 13.47
N LYS A 135 8.32 -0.28 14.00
CA LYS A 135 9.10 0.95 13.77
C LYS A 135 10.55 0.76 14.21
N LEU A 136 11.46 1.26 13.41
CA LEU A 136 12.89 1.25 13.68
C LEU A 136 13.35 2.60 14.21
N ALA A 137 14.53 2.63 14.81
CA ALA A 137 15.20 3.89 15.17
C ALA A 137 15.50 4.70 13.88
N GLU A 138 15.50 6.03 14.00
CA GLU A 138 15.88 6.90 12.90
C GLU A 138 17.31 6.59 12.42
N GLY A 139 17.54 6.62 11.12
CA GLY A 139 18.83 6.26 10.52
C GLY A 139 19.12 4.77 10.44
N SER A 140 18.18 3.89 10.86
CA SER A 140 18.34 2.46 10.68
C SER A 140 18.44 2.09 9.19
N PRO A 141 19.27 1.10 8.82
CA PRO A 141 19.38 0.66 7.45
C PRO A 141 18.07 0.06 6.92
N SER A 142 17.77 0.34 5.65
CA SER A 142 16.61 -0.24 4.99
C SER A 142 16.76 -1.75 4.85
N LYS A 143 15.67 -2.48 5.13
CA LYS A 143 15.60 -3.94 5.08
C LYS A 143 14.71 -4.45 3.95
N VAL A 144 13.81 -3.59 3.46
CA VAL A 144 12.78 -3.93 2.49
C VAL A 144 12.79 -2.93 1.35
N THR A 145 12.69 -3.39 0.11
CA THR A 145 12.36 -2.53 -1.02
C THR A 145 10.85 -2.51 -1.19
N ALA A 146 10.23 -1.34 -1.22
CA ALA A 146 8.80 -1.20 -1.42
C ALA A 146 8.51 -0.43 -2.72
N PHE A 147 7.70 -1.02 -3.62
CA PHE A 147 7.26 -0.35 -4.82
C PHE A 147 5.82 0.12 -4.65
N VAL A 148 5.56 1.36 -5.07
CA VAL A 148 4.21 1.91 -5.17
C VAL A 148 3.91 2.29 -6.61
N SER A 149 2.85 1.67 -7.17
CA SER A 149 2.33 2.02 -8.49
C SER A 149 1.54 3.32 -8.37
N CYS A 150 1.92 4.35 -9.09
CA CYS A 150 1.19 5.62 -9.13
C CYS A 150 1.41 6.33 -10.47
N CYS A 151 0.45 7.16 -10.86
CA CYS A 151 0.59 8.03 -12.02
C CYS A 151 1.19 9.38 -11.62
N LYS A 152 1.70 10.11 -12.60
CA LYS A 152 2.34 11.40 -12.38
C LYS A 152 1.34 12.48 -11.96
N ASP A 153 0.17 12.50 -12.58
CA ASP A 153 -0.80 13.58 -12.50
C ASP A 153 -2.20 13.11 -12.03
N GLY A 154 -2.25 12.01 -11.23
CA GLY A 154 -3.52 11.43 -10.77
C GLY A 154 -4.15 12.17 -9.60
N ALA A 155 -5.48 12.14 -9.54
CA ALA A 155 -6.26 12.52 -8.37
C ALA A 155 -7.11 11.31 -7.93
N PRO A 156 -7.18 10.97 -6.61
CA PRO A 156 -6.47 11.61 -5.50
C PRO A 156 -4.95 11.40 -5.59
N LYS A 157 -4.18 12.29 -4.96
CA LYS A 157 -2.73 12.30 -5.05
C LYS A 157 -2.12 11.10 -4.32
N HIS A 158 -1.73 10.09 -5.07
CA HIS A 158 -1.06 8.90 -4.54
C HIS A 158 0.43 8.89 -4.92
N PRO A 159 1.28 8.29 -4.09
CA PRO A 159 0.98 7.73 -2.77
C PRO A 159 0.75 8.82 -1.71
N ALA A 160 -0.10 8.54 -0.72
CA ALA A 160 -0.27 9.40 0.44
C ALA A 160 1.06 9.47 1.23
N LYS A 161 1.53 10.67 1.55
CA LYS A 161 2.82 10.87 2.22
C LYS A 161 2.89 10.19 3.58
N LYS A 162 1.80 10.20 4.37
CA LYS A 162 1.77 9.48 5.65
C LYS A 162 1.91 7.97 5.49
N VAL A 163 1.44 7.39 4.40
CA VAL A 163 1.63 5.97 4.10
C VAL A 163 3.10 5.70 3.77
N THR A 164 3.72 6.49 2.90
CA THR A 164 5.14 6.32 2.57
C THR A 164 6.02 6.48 3.80
N ASN A 165 5.78 7.50 4.63
CA ASN A 165 6.48 7.69 5.89
C ASN A 165 6.32 6.49 6.84
N ALA A 166 5.12 5.92 6.92
CA ALA A 166 4.85 4.76 7.78
C ALA A 166 5.64 3.52 7.36
N PHE A 167 5.76 3.27 6.05
CA PHE A 167 6.61 2.21 5.52
C PHE A 167 8.10 2.48 5.77
N GLN A 168 8.56 3.73 5.58
CA GLN A 168 9.96 4.11 5.83
C GLN A 168 10.35 3.93 7.30
N ARG A 169 9.49 4.31 8.25
CA ARG A 169 9.71 4.06 9.69
C ARG A 169 9.93 2.58 10.00
N ARG A 170 9.39 1.68 9.16
CA ARG A 170 9.52 0.22 9.28
C ARG A 170 10.65 -0.36 8.44
N GLY A 171 11.54 0.52 7.94
CA GLY A 171 12.74 0.13 7.21
C GLY A 171 12.52 -0.16 5.73
N ALA A 172 11.44 0.35 5.13
CA ALA A 172 11.23 0.22 3.70
C ALA A 172 11.86 1.39 2.92
N GLN A 173 12.63 1.07 1.89
CA GLN A 173 13.06 2.01 0.86
C GLN A 173 11.99 2.04 -0.24
N ILE A 174 11.35 3.19 -0.45
CA ILE A 174 10.17 3.28 -1.32
C ILE A 174 10.54 3.86 -2.68
N VAL A 175 10.13 3.16 -3.73
CA VAL A 175 10.24 3.61 -5.12
C VAL A 175 8.84 3.75 -5.70
N ALA A 176 8.51 4.95 -6.18
CA ALA A 176 7.26 5.24 -6.90
C ALA A 176 7.48 5.12 -8.40
N THR A 177 6.53 4.51 -9.11
CA THR A 177 6.65 4.35 -10.57
C THR A 177 6.52 5.68 -11.31
N VAL A 178 5.59 6.54 -10.92
CA VAL A 178 5.36 7.90 -11.47
C VAL A 178 5.41 7.92 -13.02
N GLY A 179 4.76 6.94 -13.65
CA GLY A 179 4.77 6.79 -15.11
C GLY A 179 6.05 6.22 -15.72
N ASN A 180 7.04 5.84 -14.89
CA ASN A 180 8.28 5.23 -15.36
C ASN A 180 8.28 3.71 -15.15
N SER A 181 9.03 3.01 -16.02
CA SER A 181 9.33 1.60 -15.80
C SER A 181 10.36 1.45 -14.68
N THR A 182 10.03 0.64 -13.67
CA THR A 182 10.93 0.34 -12.56
C THR A 182 11.20 -1.17 -12.48
N ARG A 183 12.38 -1.53 -12.00
CA ARG A 183 12.80 -2.92 -11.84
C ARG A 183 13.38 -3.14 -10.45
N HIS A 184 12.90 -4.16 -9.76
CA HIS A 184 13.59 -4.73 -8.61
C HIS A 184 14.48 -5.89 -9.09
N GLY A 185 15.70 -5.98 -8.57
CA GLY A 185 16.61 -7.06 -8.91
C GLY A 185 17.50 -7.43 -7.72
N HIS A 186 17.68 -8.71 -7.48
CA HIS A 186 18.62 -9.24 -6.49
C HIS A 186 19.71 -10.01 -7.20
N ARG A 187 20.97 -9.60 -7.02
CA ARG A 187 22.14 -10.21 -7.68
C ARG A 187 22.01 -10.35 -9.21
N ALA A 188 21.16 -9.51 -9.80
CA ALA A 188 20.96 -9.52 -11.24
C ALA A 188 22.06 -8.69 -11.94
N PRO A 189 22.47 -9.09 -13.16
CA PRO A 189 23.43 -8.30 -13.92
C PRO A 189 22.87 -6.90 -14.22
N ALA A 190 23.79 -5.95 -14.39
CA ALA A 190 23.43 -4.61 -14.82
C ALA A 190 22.68 -4.67 -16.16
N ARG A 191 21.66 -3.84 -16.31
CA ARG A 191 20.88 -3.73 -17.54
C ARG A 191 21.26 -2.44 -18.25
N ALA A 192 21.65 -2.53 -19.50
CA ALA A 192 21.99 -1.35 -20.30
C ALA A 192 20.83 -0.34 -20.37
N GLY A 193 21.12 0.93 -20.17
CA GLY A 193 20.11 2.00 -20.13
C GLY A 193 19.30 2.09 -18.83
N TRP A 194 19.63 1.31 -17.79
CA TRP A 194 18.98 1.38 -16.49
C TRP A 194 19.95 1.84 -15.41
N GLY A 195 19.53 2.83 -14.63
CA GLY A 195 20.24 3.32 -13.46
C GLY A 195 19.52 2.97 -12.15
N PRO A 196 20.09 3.33 -11.01
CA PRO A 196 19.41 3.19 -9.72
C PRO A 196 18.17 4.09 -9.68
N ALA A 197 17.07 3.56 -9.12
CA ALA A 197 15.87 4.34 -8.88
C ALA A 197 16.10 5.32 -7.70
N THR A 198 15.50 6.50 -7.77
CA THR A 198 15.53 7.48 -6.68
C THR A 198 14.41 7.15 -5.68
N PRO A 199 14.75 6.83 -4.42
CA PRO A 199 13.73 6.58 -3.40
C PRO A 199 12.96 7.86 -3.05
N LEU A 200 11.72 7.69 -2.60
CA LEU A 200 10.95 8.79 -2.05
C LEU A 200 11.59 9.28 -0.73
N PRO A 201 11.61 10.61 -0.49
CA PRO A 201 12.11 11.16 0.77
C PRO A 201 11.11 10.90 1.90
N PHE A 202 11.57 11.09 3.14
CA PHE A 202 10.68 11.23 4.29
C PHE A 202 10.07 12.64 4.27
N TYR A 203 8.77 12.73 4.47
CA TYR A 203 8.04 14.00 4.39
C TYR A 203 7.75 14.56 5.77
N SER A 204 8.18 15.79 6.05
CA SER A 204 7.84 16.51 7.28
C SER A 204 6.41 17.07 7.29
N GLN A 205 5.79 17.17 6.13
CA GLN A 205 4.41 17.63 5.96
C GLN A 205 3.61 16.59 5.17
N VAL A 206 2.53 16.11 5.76
CA VAL A 206 1.68 15.04 5.22
C VAL A 206 0.21 15.46 5.22
N GLU A 207 -0.61 14.85 4.34
CA GLU A 207 -2.06 15.04 4.20
C GLU A 207 -2.87 13.98 4.93
#